data_829b671914099bf2961c328072d68005
#
_entry.id   829b671914099bf2961c328072d68005
#
_cell.length_a   1.000
_cell.length_b   1.000
_cell.length_c   1.000
_cell.angle_alpha   90.00
_cell.angle_beta   90.00
_cell.angle_gamma   90.00
#
_symmetry.space_group_name_H-M   'P 1'
#
loop_
_entity.id
_entity.type
_entity.pdbx_description
1 polymer ?
#
loop_
_entity_poly.entity_id
_entity_poly.type
_entity_poly.pdbx_seq_one_letter_code
_entity_poly.pdbx_strand_id
1 'polypeptide(L)'
;GFSLLLVCMMTGTVFCNVCDTSEELMERVERWTVPLNVLFFVVSGAELDLQVLMSPVTLLVGVVYIAARSGGKYLGSFSSCKAVKCSEKITKHLGITLLPQAGVALGMALTATALSDGALVRNVVLFSVLVYELVGPALTKRSLLLAGEIRPAGKTSARTVNKPKTPVNIH
;
A
#
# COMPACT_ATOMS: atom_id res chain seq x y z
N GLY A 1 12.10 -22.66 -2.41
CA GLY A 1 11.41 -22.11 -3.57
C GLY A 1 11.59 -20.60 -3.66
N PHE A 2 11.61 -20.06 -4.85
CA PHE A 2 11.70 -18.61 -5.03
C PHE A 2 10.32 -17.97 -4.69
N SER A 3 10.34 -16.80 -4.04
CA SER A 3 9.13 -16.04 -3.81
C SER A 3 8.56 -15.55 -5.15
N LEU A 4 7.32 -15.92 -5.46
CA LEU A 4 6.63 -15.49 -6.69
C LEU A 4 6.60 -13.96 -6.80
N LEU A 5 6.40 -13.27 -5.68
CA LEU A 5 6.38 -11.82 -5.61
C LEU A 5 7.73 -11.21 -6.01
N LEU A 6 8.83 -11.78 -5.54
CA LEU A 6 10.17 -11.33 -5.88
C LEU A 6 10.45 -11.54 -7.38
N VAL A 7 10.04 -12.67 -7.93
CA VAL A 7 10.19 -12.97 -9.37
C VAL A 7 9.41 -11.95 -10.21
N CYS A 8 8.16 -11.65 -9.85
CA CYS A 8 7.36 -10.65 -10.56
C CYS A 8 7.99 -9.25 -10.48
N MET A 9 8.51 -8.85 -9.32
CA MET A 9 9.19 -7.57 -9.16
C MET A 9 10.45 -7.47 -10.03
N MET A 10 11.28 -8.52 -10.02
CA MET A 10 12.50 -8.56 -10.84
C MET A 10 12.17 -8.55 -12.34
N THR A 11 11.19 -9.32 -12.78
CA THR A 11 10.73 -9.33 -14.17
C THR A 11 10.23 -7.96 -14.59
N GLY A 12 9.40 -7.29 -13.77
CA GLY A 12 8.94 -5.94 -14.06
C GLY A 12 10.07 -4.93 -14.13
N THR A 13 11.05 -5.02 -13.23
CA THR A 13 12.22 -4.14 -13.24
C THR A 13 13.06 -4.31 -14.51
N VAL A 14 13.36 -5.54 -14.90
CA VAL A 14 14.11 -5.81 -16.15
C VAL A 14 13.33 -5.32 -17.36
N PHE A 15 12.03 -5.62 -17.42
CA PHE A 15 11.18 -5.21 -18.53
C PHE A 15 11.13 -3.68 -18.70
N CYS A 16 10.92 -2.93 -17.62
CA CYS A 16 10.88 -1.47 -17.66
C CYS A 16 12.22 -0.82 -18.08
N ASN A 17 13.35 -1.49 -17.84
CA ASN A 17 14.67 -0.95 -18.19
C ASN A 17 15.18 -1.38 -19.57
N VAL A 18 14.63 -2.45 -20.15
CA VAL A 18 15.13 -3.03 -21.41
C VAL A 18 14.19 -2.76 -22.59
N CYS A 19 12.88 -2.63 -22.34
CA CYS A 19 11.88 -2.47 -23.40
C CYS A 19 11.48 -1.02 -23.60
N ASP A 20 11.62 -0.50 -24.80
CA ASP A 20 11.22 0.87 -25.18
C ASP A 20 9.70 1.07 -25.14
N THR A 21 8.90 0.00 -25.30
CA THR A 21 7.43 0.01 -25.27
C THR A 21 6.86 -0.28 -23.87
N SER A 22 7.67 -0.16 -22.83
CA SER A 22 7.29 -0.48 -21.46
C SER A 22 6.10 0.36 -20.95
N GLU A 23 6.04 1.65 -21.33
CA GLU A 23 4.97 2.56 -20.91
C GLU A 23 3.60 2.14 -21.48
N GLU A 24 3.53 1.77 -22.75
CA GLU A 24 2.27 1.34 -23.39
C GLU A 24 1.76 0.04 -22.78
N LEU A 25 2.66 -0.91 -22.52
CA LEU A 25 2.28 -2.17 -21.89
C LEU A 25 1.84 -1.95 -20.44
N MET A 26 2.52 -1.10 -19.68
CA MET A 26 2.15 -0.77 -18.31
C MET A 26 0.78 -0.12 -18.23
N GLU A 27 0.42 0.76 -19.16
CA GLU A 27 -0.93 1.34 -19.23
C GLU A 27 -2.00 0.27 -19.47
N ARG A 28 -1.72 -0.72 -20.31
CA ARG A 28 -2.64 -1.85 -20.55
C ARG A 28 -2.77 -2.74 -19.30
N VAL A 29 -1.67 -3.05 -18.64
CA VAL A 29 -1.65 -3.83 -17.40
C VAL A 29 -2.42 -3.12 -16.29
N GLU A 30 -2.26 -1.79 -16.16
CA GLU A 30 -2.97 -1.00 -15.16
C GLU A 30 -4.48 -1.08 -15.31
N ARG A 31 -5.00 -1.08 -16.54
CA ARG A 31 -6.44 -1.25 -16.81
C ARG A 31 -7.00 -2.59 -16.29
N TRP A 32 -6.22 -3.66 -16.37
CA TRP A 32 -6.60 -4.97 -15.87
C TRP A 32 -6.36 -5.13 -14.37
N THR A 33 -5.42 -4.41 -13.82
CA THR A 33 -5.07 -4.45 -12.38
C THR A 33 -6.23 -3.99 -11.51
N VAL A 34 -6.99 -2.98 -11.94
CA VAL A 34 -8.12 -2.44 -11.16
C VAL A 34 -9.21 -3.50 -10.91
N PRO A 35 -9.79 -4.17 -11.92
CA PRO A 35 -10.80 -5.19 -11.69
C PRO A 35 -10.24 -6.42 -10.95
N LEU A 36 -8.98 -6.80 -11.18
CA LEU A 36 -8.33 -7.89 -10.45
C LEU A 36 -8.16 -7.55 -8.96
N ASN A 37 -7.79 -6.32 -8.63
CA ASN A 37 -7.73 -5.87 -7.24
C ASN A 37 -9.09 -5.90 -6.56
N VAL A 38 -10.15 -5.47 -7.24
CA VAL A 38 -11.52 -5.54 -6.70
C VAL A 38 -11.89 -6.99 -6.40
N LEU A 39 -11.68 -7.91 -7.36
CA LEU A 39 -11.94 -9.33 -7.17
C LEU A 39 -11.12 -9.91 -6.00
N PHE A 40 -9.84 -9.57 -5.91
CA PHE A 40 -8.96 -10.00 -4.84
C PHE A 40 -9.48 -9.56 -3.46
N PHE A 41 -9.92 -8.31 -3.31
CA PHE A 41 -10.47 -7.82 -2.03
C PHE A 41 -11.81 -8.44 -1.69
N VAL A 42 -12.68 -8.69 -2.69
CA VAL A 42 -13.96 -9.39 -2.48
C VAL A 42 -13.73 -10.81 -1.97
N VAL A 43 -12.86 -11.57 -2.62
CA VAL A 43 -12.52 -12.94 -2.20
C VAL A 43 -11.88 -12.94 -0.82
N SER A 44 -10.92 -12.08 -0.58
CA SER A 44 -10.24 -11.96 0.73
C SER A 44 -11.22 -11.56 1.85
N GLY A 45 -12.19 -10.70 1.55
CA GLY A 45 -13.25 -10.33 2.49
C GLY A 45 -14.21 -11.49 2.77
N ALA A 46 -14.52 -12.30 1.77
CA ALA A 46 -15.36 -13.50 1.92
C ALA A 46 -14.70 -14.61 2.75
N GLU A 47 -13.37 -14.67 2.76
CA GLU A 47 -12.61 -15.62 3.58
C GLU A 47 -12.49 -15.18 5.05
N LEU A 48 -12.92 -13.98 5.40
CA LEU A 48 -12.87 -13.47 6.76
C LEU A 48 -13.91 -14.19 7.63
N ASP A 49 -13.44 -14.90 8.64
CA ASP A 49 -14.33 -15.56 9.60
C ASP A 49 -14.76 -14.55 10.69
N LEU A 50 -15.98 -14.03 10.54
CA LEU A 50 -16.56 -13.06 11.45
C LEU A 50 -16.81 -13.65 12.86
N GLN A 51 -17.01 -14.96 12.98
CA GLN A 51 -17.24 -15.58 14.30
C GLN A 51 -15.96 -15.55 15.15
N VAL A 52 -14.81 -15.75 14.51
CA VAL A 52 -13.50 -15.65 15.20
C VAL A 52 -13.21 -14.21 15.60
N LEU A 53 -13.64 -13.24 14.82
CA LEU A 53 -13.52 -11.82 15.17
C LEU A 53 -14.39 -11.38 16.33
N MET A 54 -15.54 -12.03 16.56
CA MET A 54 -16.40 -11.73 17.70
C MET A 54 -15.83 -12.24 19.03
N SER A 55 -14.78 -13.05 19.02
CA SER A 55 -14.05 -13.43 20.23
C SER A 55 -13.35 -12.20 20.82
N PRO A 56 -13.61 -11.86 22.10
CA PRO A 56 -13.00 -10.66 22.72
C PRO A 56 -11.47 -10.73 22.76
N VAL A 57 -10.91 -11.93 22.84
CA VAL A 57 -9.45 -12.14 22.84
C VAL A 57 -8.87 -11.81 21.46
N THR A 58 -9.48 -12.33 20.39
CA THR A 58 -9.01 -12.06 19.00
C THR A 58 -9.15 -10.58 18.66
N LEU A 59 -10.23 -9.94 19.08
CA LEU A 59 -10.44 -8.52 18.87
C LEU A 59 -9.37 -7.69 19.62
N LEU A 60 -9.08 -8.03 20.87
CA LEU A 60 -8.03 -7.37 21.65
C LEU A 60 -6.66 -7.50 20.98
N VAL A 61 -6.30 -8.70 20.56
CA VAL A 61 -5.04 -8.98 19.84
C VAL A 61 -4.99 -8.18 18.54
N GLY A 62 -6.09 -8.12 17.78
CA GLY A 62 -6.18 -7.34 16.56
C GLY A 62 -5.98 -5.84 16.78
N VAL A 63 -6.62 -5.27 17.80
CA VAL A 63 -6.45 -3.84 18.16
C VAL A 63 -5.02 -3.54 18.60
N VAL A 64 -4.44 -4.37 19.46
CA VAL A 64 -3.04 -4.22 19.91
C VAL A 64 -2.09 -4.33 18.71
N TYR A 65 -2.32 -5.28 17.81
CA TYR A 65 -1.53 -5.43 16.60
C TYR A 65 -1.59 -4.17 15.71
N ILE A 66 -2.80 -3.63 15.46
CA ILE A 66 -3.00 -2.41 14.67
C ILE A 66 -2.26 -1.23 15.33
N ALA A 67 -2.42 -1.06 16.64
CA ALA A 67 -1.80 0.04 17.39
C ALA A 67 -0.26 -0.06 17.38
N ALA A 68 0.29 -1.23 17.68
CA ALA A 68 1.73 -1.46 17.69
C ALA A 68 2.36 -1.27 16.29
N ARG A 69 1.69 -1.79 15.26
CA ARG A 69 2.14 -1.68 13.87
C ARG A 69 2.08 -0.24 13.36
N SER A 70 0.97 0.46 13.60
CA SER A 70 0.82 1.87 13.22
C SER A 70 1.83 2.75 13.94
N GLY A 71 1.99 2.55 15.23
CA GLY A 71 2.98 3.25 16.05
C GLY A 71 4.41 2.98 15.57
N GLY A 72 4.75 1.72 15.30
CA GLY A 72 6.06 1.33 14.78
C GLY A 72 6.38 1.96 13.42
N LYS A 73 5.42 1.95 12.49
CA LYS A 73 5.57 2.60 11.17
C LYS A 73 5.75 4.10 11.29
N TYR A 74 4.92 4.75 12.13
CA TYR A 74 5.01 6.19 12.33
C TYR A 74 6.33 6.59 13.01
N LEU A 75 6.71 5.94 14.11
CA LEU A 75 7.95 6.23 14.82
C LEU A 75 9.19 5.90 13.99
N GLY A 76 9.17 4.79 13.25
CA GLY A 76 10.26 4.40 12.36
C GLY A 76 10.48 5.42 11.24
N SER A 77 9.41 5.82 10.55
CA SER A 77 9.50 6.83 9.49
C SER A 77 9.91 8.21 10.05
N PHE A 78 9.35 8.61 11.19
CA PHE A 78 9.70 9.86 11.84
C PHE A 78 11.18 9.91 12.24
N SER A 79 11.69 8.85 12.88
CA SER A 79 13.08 8.74 13.29
C SER A 79 14.04 8.76 12.10
N SER A 80 13.71 8.01 11.04
CA SER A 80 14.50 7.95 9.82
C SER A 80 14.55 9.30 9.10
N CYS A 81 13.39 9.95 8.93
CA CYS A 81 13.33 11.29 8.31
C CYS A 81 14.11 12.33 9.11
N LYS A 82 14.05 12.26 10.44
CA LYS A 82 14.80 13.16 11.32
C LYS A 82 16.32 12.93 11.21
N ALA A 83 16.74 11.67 11.14
CA ALA A 83 18.16 11.32 10.99
C ALA A 83 18.75 11.84 9.67
N VAL A 84 17.99 11.77 8.58
CA VAL A 84 18.40 12.25 7.24
C VAL A 84 18.12 13.74 7.05
N LYS A 85 17.58 14.44 8.06
CA LYS A 85 17.24 15.87 8.01
C LYS A 85 16.26 16.21 6.88
N CYS A 86 15.23 15.38 6.67
CA CYS A 86 14.14 15.69 5.76
C CYS A 86 13.38 16.96 6.17
N SER A 87 12.64 17.53 5.22
CA SER A 87 11.78 18.68 5.53
C SER A 87 10.76 18.32 6.62
N GLU A 88 10.39 19.29 7.43
CA GLU A 88 9.45 19.10 8.55
C GLU A 88 8.09 18.55 8.10
N LYS A 89 7.63 18.97 6.92
CA LYS A 89 6.40 18.46 6.29
C LYS A 89 6.47 16.96 6.01
N ILE A 90 7.55 16.49 5.39
CA ILE A 90 7.76 15.08 5.09
C ILE A 90 7.84 14.29 6.40
N THR A 91 8.63 14.75 7.35
CA THR A 91 8.84 14.09 8.64
C THR A 91 7.52 13.85 9.40
N LYS A 92 6.59 14.80 9.36
CA LYS A 92 5.30 14.69 10.07
C LYS A 92 4.27 13.82 9.32
N HIS A 93 4.28 13.84 8.00
CA HIS A 93 3.20 13.26 7.19
C HIS A 93 3.52 11.90 6.59
N LEU A 94 4.80 11.58 6.36
CA LEU A 94 5.22 10.32 5.73
C LEU A 94 4.74 9.08 6.50
N GLY A 95 4.81 9.09 7.84
CA GLY A 95 4.38 7.97 8.66
C GLY A 95 2.91 7.60 8.47
N ILE A 96 2.06 8.60 8.27
CA ILE A 96 0.62 8.41 8.06
C ILE A 96 0.35 7.82 6.67
N THR A 97 1.07 8.26 5.64
CA THR A 97 0.90 7.75 4.27
C THR A 97 1.37 6.30 4.10
N LEU A 98 2.19 5.81 5.02
CA LEU A 98 2.66 4.42 5.04
C LEU A 98 1.71 3.46 5.79
N LEU A 99 0.63 3.95 6.40
CA LEU A 99 -0.32 3.10 7.14
C LEU A 99 -1.08 2.11 6.26
N PRO A 100 -1.60 2.48 5.06
CA PRO A 100 -2.32 1.53 4.21
C PRO A 100 -1.49 0.29 3.92
N GLN A 101 -2.15 -0.87 3.94
CA GLN A 101 -1.48 -2.15 3.74
C GLN A 101 -2.49 -3.17 3.22
N ALA A 102 -2.21 -3.74 2.06
CA ALA A 102 -3.12 -4.67 1.41
C ALA A 102 -2.42 -5.95 0.90
N GLY A 103 -2.24 -6.08 -0.37
CA GLY A 103 -1.94 -7.31 -1.08
C GLY A 103 -0.82 -8.18 -0.52
N VAL A 104 0.32 -7.59 -0.16
CA VAL A 104 1.46 -8.37 0.38
C VAL A 104 1.13 -8.98 1.73
N ALA A 105 0.45 -8.24 2.61
CA ALA A 105 0.07 -8.75 3.92
C ALA A 105 -0.94 -9.89 3.82
N LEU A 106 -1.90 -9.79 2.89
CA LEU A 106 -2.86 -10.85 2.60
C LEU A 106 -2.16 -12.09 2.04
N GLY A 107 -1.28 -11.92 1.05
CA GLY A 107 -0.52 -13.02 0.49
C GLY A 107 0.33 -13.77 1.53
N MET A 108 0.97 -13.03 2.44
CA MET A 108 1.73 -13.63 3.55
C MET A 108 0.82 -14.30 4.58
N ALA A 109 -0.36 -13.75 4.88
CA ALA A 109 -1.31 -14.34 5.79
C ALA A 109 -1.86 -15.68 5.28
N LEU A 110 -2.07 -15.81 3.97
CA LEU A 110 -2.45 -17.08 3.35
C LEU A 110 -1.37 -18.16 3.49
N THR A 111 -0.09 -17.79 3.40
CA THR A 111 1.02 -18.75 3.61
C THR A 111 1.19 -19.13 5.08
N ALA A 112 0.80 -18.26 6.00
CA ALA A 112 0.87 -18.53 7.44
C ALA A 112 -0.11 -19.61 7.91
N THR A 113 -1.12 -19.98 7.12
CA THR A 113 -2.05 -21.07 7.45
C THR A 113 -1.39 -22.43 7.62
N ALA A 114 -0.17 -22.60 7.13
CA ALA A 114 0.64 -23.81 7.33
C ALA A 114 1.24 -23.93 8.75
N LEU A 115 1.15 -22.88 9.57
CA LEU A 115 1.63 -22.86 10.95
C LEU A 115 0.53 -23.36 11.90
N SER A 116 0.91 -23.86 13.08
CA SER A 116 -0.01 -24.38 14.10
C SER A 116 -1.13 -23.41 14.52
N ASP A 117 -0.81 -22.10 14.59
CA ASP A 117 -1.78 -21.04 14.91
C ASP A 117 -2.12 -20.17 13.69
N GLY A 118 -1.93 -20.69 12.50
CA GLY A 118 -2.06 -19.96 11.24
C GLY A 118 -3.43 -19.35 11.01
N ALA A 119 -4.50 -20.00 11.47
CA ALA A 119 -5.86 -19.47 11.36
C ALA A 119 -6.05 -18.18 12.18
N LEU A 120 -5.53 -18.13 13.41
CA LEU A 120 -5.59 -16.93 14.25
C LEU A 120 -4.78 -15.79 13.63
N VAL A 121 -3.54 -16.08 13.19
CA VAL A 121 -2.67 -15.09 12.53
C VAL A 121 -3.35 -14.53 11.28
N ARG A 122 -3.92 -15.41 10.43
CA ARG A 122 -4.65 -15.01 9.23
C ARG A 122 -5.79 -14.07 9.55
N ASN A 123 -6.66 -14.43 10.50
CA ASN A 123 -7.83 -13.62 10.86
C ASN A 123 -7.45 -12.27 11.45
N VAL A 124 -6.43 -12.20 12.31
CA VAL A 124 -5.91 -10.94 12.86
C VAL A 124 -5.36 -10.04 11.75
N VAL A 125 -4.61 -10.62 10.80
CA VAL A 125 -4.06 -9.85 9.67
C VAL A 125 -5.17 -9.39 8.73
N LEU A 126 -6.13 -10.25 8.36
CA LEU A 126 -7.28 -9.89 7.54
C LEU A 126 -8.10 -8.75 8.14
N PHE A 127 -8.38 -8.84 9.45
CA PHE A 127 -9.07 -7.76 10.17
C PHE A 127 -8.28 -6.45 10.13
N SER A 128 -6.98 -6.51 10.38
CA SER A 128 -6.14 -5.31 10.34
C SER A 128 -6.09 -4.68 8.96
N VAL A 129 -6.01 -5.50 7.90
CA VAL A 129 -6.06 -5.04 6.51
C VAL A 129 -7.39 -4.36 6.21
N LEU A 130 -8.52 -4.95 6.62
CA LEU A 130 -9.83 -4.33 6.47
C LEU A 130 -9.88 -2.92 7.08
N VAL A 131 -9.41 -2.78 8.32
CA VAL A 131 -9.35 -1.48 9.00
C VAL A 131 -8.44 -0.49 8.25
N TYR A 132 -7.26 -0.95 7.81
CA TYR A 132 -6.33 -0.09 7.08
C TYR A 132 -6.86 0.33 5.71
N GLU A 133 -7.58 -0.52 5.00
CA GLU A 133 -8.18 -0.21 3.70
C GLU A 133 -9.37 0.76 3.82
N LEU A 134 -10.15 0.66 4.89
CA LEU A 134 -11.25 1.60 5.14
C LEU A 134 -10.77 2.98 5.57
N VAL A 135 -9.81 3.03 6.49
CA VAL A 135 -9.37 4.29 7.12
C VAL A 135 -8.14 4.88 6.43
N GLY A 136 -7.26 4.01 5.92
CA GLY A 136 -5.97 4.39 5.36
C GLY A 136 -6.01 5.38 4.21
N PRO A 137 -6.80 5.16 3.15
CA PRO A 137 -6.89 6.09 2.02
C PRO A 137 -7.38 7.48 2.42
N ALA A 138 -8.34 7.57 3.35
CA ALA A 138 -8.85 8.83 3.87
C ALA A 138 -7.77 9.60 4.65
N LEU A 139 -7.04 8.92 5.54
CA LEU A 139 -5.94 9.50 6.30
C LEU A 139 -4.78 9.92 5.39
N THR A 140 -4.42 9.08 4.43
CA THR A 140 -3.37 9.37 3.44
C THR A 140 -3.71 10.60 2.61
N LYS A 141 -4.94 10.66 2.07
CA LYS A 141 -5.40 11.83 1.30
C LYS A 141 -5.35 13.10 2.15
N ARG A 142 -5.84 13.05 3.38
CA ARG A 142 -5.80 14.20 4.30
C ARG A 142 -4.37 14.62 4.61
N SER A 143 -3.48 13.66 4.86
CA SER A 143 -2.08 13.91 5.15
C SER A 143 -1.36 14.58 3.97
N LEU A 144 -1.59 14.11 2.74
CA LEU A 144 -1.01 14.68 1.52
C LEU A 144 -1.56 16.09 1.20
N LEU A 145 -2.85 16.34 1.48
CA LEU A 145 -3.44 17.69 1.37
C LEU A 145 -2.78 18.67 2.36
N LEU A 146 -2.58 18.24 3.61
CA LEU A 146 -1.92 19.05 4.65
C LEU A 146 -0.43 19.29 4.36
N ALA A 147 0.24 18.30 3.74
CA ALA A 147 1.61 18.47 3.27
C ALA A 147 1.73 19.41 2.05
N GLY A 148 0.62 19.68 1.35
CA GLY A 148 0.59 20.51 0.14
C GLY A 148 1.04 19.78 -1.13
N GLU A 149 1.16 18.44 -1.08
CA GLU A 149 1.57 17.61 -2.22
C GLU A 149 0.44 17.35 -3.21
N ILE A 150 -0.80 17.41 -2.75
CA ILE A 150 -2.01 17.23 -3.57
C ILE A 150 -2.89 18.47 -3.46
N ARG A 151 -3.41 18.96 -4.59
CA ARG A 151 -4.42 20.02 -4.61
C ARG A 151 -5.82 19.42 -4.37
N PRO A 152 -6.78 20.17 -3.82
CA PRO A 152 -8.15 19.68 -3.58
C PRO A 152 -8.83 19.11 -4.82
N ALA A 153 -8.43 19.54 -6.02
CA ALA A 153 -8.93 19.05 -7.31
C ALA A 153 -8.31 17.71 -7.78
N GLY A 154 -7.54 17.02 -6.95
CA GLY A 154 -6.97 15.69 -7.26
C GLY A 154 -5.79 15.71 -8.24
N LYS A 155 -5.27 16.88 -8.62
CA LYS A 155 -4.10 16.99 -9.50
C LYS A 155 -2.82 17.02 -8.66
N THR A 156 -1.91 16.07 -8.91
CA THR A 156 -0.58 16.05 -8.29
C THR A 156 0.27 17.20 -8.81
N SER A 157 0.97 17.90 -7.93
CA SER A 157 1.86 19.00 -8.27
C SER A 157 3.05 18.56 -9.13
N ALA A 158 3.49 17.30 -8.99
CA ALA A 158 4.65 16.77 -9.71
C ALA A 158 4.43 16.56 -11.23
N ARG A 159 3.21 16.27 -11.67
CA ARG A 159 2.91 16.06 -13.12
C ARG A 159 2.80 17.35 -13.94
N THR A 160 2.75 18.51 -13.31
CA THR A 160 2.69 19.81 -14.01
C THR A 160 4.05 20.40 -14.35
N VAL A 161 5.13 19.85 -13.80
CA VAL A 161 6.51 20.41 -13.98
C VAL A 161 7.21 19.82 -15.22
N ASN A 162 6.78 18.68 -15.75
CA ASN A 162 7.47 17.97 -16.82
C ASN A 162 6.67 17.80 -18.12
N LYS A 163 5.91 18.80 -18.55
CA LYS A 163 5.61 18.93 -19.98
C LYS A 163 6.67 19.82 -20.61
N PRO A 164 7.58 19.31 -21.44
CA PRO A 164 8.44 20.17 -22.24
C PRO A 164 7.55 21.02 -23.14
N LYS A 165 7.54 22.32 -22.93
CA LYS A 165 6.99 23.30 -23.83
C LYS A 165 8.00 23.45 -24.98
N THR A 166 7.96 22.58 -25.94
CA THR A 166 8.56 22.89 -27.25
C THR A 166 7.73 22.23 -28.32
N PRO A 167 6.99 23.00 -29.13
CA PRO A 167 6.60 22.51 -30.44
C PRO A 167 7.86 22.42 -31.27
N VAL A 168 8.21 21.21 -31.69
CA VAL A 168 9.19 21.02 -32.74
C VAL A 168 8.54 21.53 -34.01
N ASN A 169 8.91 22.74 -34.45
CA ASN A 169 8.66 23.19 -35.82
C ASN A 169 9.54 22.36 -36.73
N ILE A 170 8.97 21.41 -37.40
CA ILE A 170 9.56 20.73 -38.56
C ILE A 170 9.25 21.59 -39.78
N HIS A 171 10.24 22.31 -40.26
CA HIS A 171 10.29 22.82 -41.62
C HIS A 171 10.91 21.77 -42.52
#